data_0adf125b4d81f6fd897ed5cc74a39f2f
#
_entry.id   0adf125b4d81f6fd897ed5cc74a39f2f
#
_cell.length_a   1.000
_cell.length_b   1.000
_cell.length_c   1.000
_cell.angle_alpha   90.00
_cell.angle_beta   90.00
_cell.angle_gamma   90.00
#
_symmetry.space_group_name_H-M   'P 1'
#
loop_
_entity.id
_entity.type
_entity.pdbx_description
1 polymer ?
#
loop_
_entity_poly.entity_id
_entity_poly.type
_entity_poly.pdbx_seq_one_letter_code
_entity_poly.pdbx_strand_id
1 'polypeptide(L)'
;MNKCGEMGKSENKGEPVMIIQFISVLLLGLILGIKHSLEPDHIIAVSTIVSKDKRLSRSTLAGAFWGIGHTATLFVFGILIVLLKGELADKWVMSLEFIVGIMLVYLGSKNLLFYTNRNVKQPTERTSLIKVTLIGIIHGLAGSAAMVLLTMSTVSTVWQCALYILVFGIGTIIGMLIFTTIIGIPFVYSSKSITTNKLLVRFAGSVSFAFGVYYMYSIGITDGLFKLWIK
;
A
#
# COMPACT_ATOMS: atom_id res chain seq x y z
N MET A 1 -30.02 -64.56 -7.30
CA MET A 1 -30.89 -63.51 -7.85
C MET A 1 -30.61 -62.22 -7.14
N ASN A 2 -30.08 -61.26 -7.89
CA ASN A 2 -30.03 -59.81 -7.68
C ASN A 2 -29.65 -59.22 -6.32
N LYS A 3 -28.37 -58.89 -6.13
CA LYS A 3 -27.89 -57.71 -5.45
C LYS A 3 -26.89 -57.02 -6.35
N CYS A 4 -27.38 -56.45 -7.45
CA CYS A 4 -26.71 -55.45 -8.25
C CYS A 4 -27.54 -54.18 -8.09
N GLY A 5 -26.99 -53.09 -7.63
CA GLY A 5 -27.60 -51.78 -7.79
C GLY A 5 -27.68 -50.90 -6.57
N GLU A 6 -26.56 -50.63 -5.87
CA GLU A 6 -26.42 -49.42 -5.10
C GLU A 6 -24.94 -49.00 -5.04
N MET A 7 -24.32 -48.92 -6.21
CA MET A 7 -23.05 -48.22 -6.40
C MET A 7 -23.38 -46.95 -7.19
N GLY A 8 -23.57 -45.86 -6.52
CA GLY A 8 -23.73 -44.62 -7.24
C GLY A 8 -24.46 -43.59 -6.42
N LYS A 9 -23.69 -42.81 -5.70
CA LYS A 9 -23.80 -41.38 -5.44
C LYS A 9 -23.15 -41.06 -4.11
N SER A 10 -21.86 -41.19 -4.04
CA SER A 10 -21.09 -40.32 -3.15
C SER A 10 -21.18 -38.94 -3.85
N GLU A 11 -22.30 -38.26 -3.70
CA GLU A 11 -22.44 -36.87 -4.09
C GLU A 11 -21.38 -36.07 -3.40
N ASN A 12 -20.57 -35.45 -4.19
CA ASN A 12 -19.46 -34.56 -3.96
C ASN A 12 -19.88 -33.31 -3.13
N LYS A 13 -20.35 -33.53 -1.88
CA LYS A 13 -20.77 -32.47 -0.95
C LYS A 13 -19.60 -31.59 -0.49
N GLY A 14 -18.37 -32.00 -0.72
CA GLY A 14 -17.16 -31.25 -0.33
C GLY A 14 -16.80 -30.11 -1.28
N GLU A 15 -17.06 -30.24 -2.58
CA GLU A 15 -16.70 -29.20 -3.56
C GLU A 15 -17.42 -27.87 -3.34
N PRO A 16 -18.75 -27.79 -3.12
CA PRO A 16 -19.42 -26.52 -2.93
C PRO A 16 -18.98 -25.82 -1.65
N VAL A 17 -18.66 -26.56 -0.60
CA VAL A 17 -18.17 -26.00 0.67
C VAL A 17 -16.78 -25.36 0.46
N MET A 18 -15.89 -26.04 -0.23
CA MET A 18 -14.53 -25.55 -0.52
C MET A 18 -14.57 -24.29 -1.41
N ILE A 19 -15.47 -24.24 -2.40
CA ILE A 19 -15.64 -23.06 -3.25
C ILE A 19 -16.16 -21.87 -2.43
N ILE A 20 -17.16 -22.07 -1.59
CA ILE A 20 -17.72 -21.03 -0.74
C ILE A 20 -16.65 -20.48 0.21
N GLN A 21 -15.86 -21.35 0.84
CA GLN A 21 -14.74 -20.95 1.71
C GLN A 21 -13.72 -20.12 0.95
N PHE A 22 -13.33 -20.53 -0.24
CA PHE A 22 -12.36 -19.78 -1.06
C PHE A 22 -12.90 -18.41 -1.49
N ILE A 23 -14.17 -18.32 -1.90
CA ILE A 23 -14.82 -17.04 -2.22
C ILE A 23 -14.83 -16.12 -0.99
N SER A 24 -15.13 -16.65 0.18
CA SER A 24 -15.12 -15.87 1.44
C SER A 24 -13.73 -15.32 1.75
N VAL A 25 -12.66 -16.10 1.51
CA VAL A 25 -11.26 -15.66 1.67
C VAL A 25 -10.94 -14.55 0.68
N LEU A 26 -11.39 -14.65 -0.58
CA LEU A 26 -11.17 -13.59 -1.58
C LEU A 26 -11.90 -12.28 -1.21
N LEU A 27 -13.15 -12.37 -0.74
CA LEU A 27 -13.90 -11.21 -0.27
C LEU A 27 -13.21 -10.55 0.94
N LEU A 28 -12.71 -11.36 1.86
CA LEU A 28 -11.90 -10.86 2.98
C LEU A 28 -10.64 -10.16 2.46
N GLY A 29 -9.95 -10.74 1.48
CA GLY A 29 -8.79 -10.13 0.83
C GLY A 29 -9.11 -8.75 0.23
N LEU A 30 -10.25 -8.61 -0.45
CA LEU A 30 -10.71 -7.34 -1.00
C LEU A 30 -10.91 -6.28 0.10
N ILE A 31 -11.61 -6.65 1.18
CA ILE A 31 -11.87 -5.75 2.31
C ILE A 31 -10.56 -5.36 3.00
N LEU A 32 -9.66 -6.32 3.22
CA LEU A 32 -8.35 -6.07 3.81
C LEU A 32 -7.49 -5.16 2.91
N GLY A 33 -7.57 -5.31 1.59
CA GLY A 33 -6.90 -4.41 0.65
C GLY A 33 -7.39 -2.97 0.76
N ILE A 34 -8.72 -2.77 0.85
CA ILE A 34 -9.30 -1.43 1.09
C ILE A 34 -8.83 -0.89 2.44
N LYS A 35 -8.84 -1.71 3.51
CA LYS A 35 -8.36 -1.31 4.84
C LYS A 35 -6.87 -0.96 4.82
N HIS A 36 -6.05 -1.73 4.13
CA HIS A 36 -4.61 -1.50 4.00
C HIS A 36 -4.30 -0.13 3.40
N SER A 37 -5.08 0.34 2.42
CA SER A 37 -4.93 1.69 1.87
C SER A 37 -5.15 2.83 2.88
N LEU A 38 -5.72 2.53 4.05
CA LEU A 38 -5.95 3.46 5.17
C LEU A 38 -4.81 3.45 6.20
N GLU A 39 -3.78 2.66 6.02
CA GLU A 39 -2.66 2.66 6.93
C GLU A 39 -1.98 4.03 6.99
N PRO A 40 -1.50 4.45 8.18
CA PRO A 40 -1.01 5.81 8.41
C PRO A 40 0.08 6.24 7.43
N ASP A 41 0.99 5.36 7.09
CA ASP A 41 2.09 5.58 6.14
C ASP A 41 1.58 5.87 4.72
N HIS A 42 0.50 5.19 4.27
CA HIS A 42 -0.18 5.44 2.99
C HIS A 42 -0.87 6.80 2.99
N ILE A 43 -1.68 7.10 4.02
CA ILE A 43 -2.42 8.35 4.14
C ILE A 43 -1.46 9.54 4.19
N ILE A 44 -0.39 9.44 4.97
CA ILE A 44 0.60 10.49 5.16
C ILE A 44 1.39 10.73 3.86
N ALA A 45 1.84 9.67 3.20
CA ALA A 45 2.57 9.80 1.94
C ALA A 45 1.67 10.39 0.84
N VAL A 46 0.42 9.91 0.69
CA VAL A 46 -0.55 10.46 -0.27
C VAL A 46 -0.82 11.93 -0.02
N SER A 47 -1.06 12.31 1.24
CA SER A 47 -1.34 13.71 1.59
C SER A 47 -0.21 14.65 1.15
N THR A 48 1.04 14.22 1.28
CA THR A 48 2.22 14.99 0.82
C THR A 48 2.31 15.07 -0.70
N ILE A 49 1.93 14.02 -1.41
CA ILE A 49 1.97 13.97 -2.88
C ILE A 49 0.90 14.86 -3.49
N VAL A 50 -0.37 14.70 -3.05
CA VAL A 50 -1.51 15.43 -3.63
C VAL A 50 -1.64 16.86 -3.12
N SER A 51 -0.90 17.23 -2.09
CA SER A 51 -0.96 18.57 -1.47
C SER A 51 -0.70 19.73 -2.44
N LYS A 52 -0.06 19.46 -3.57
CA LYS A 52 0.28 20.43 -4.62
C LYS A 52 -0.68 20.38 -5.82
N ASP A 53 -1.60 19.44 -5.85
CA ASP A 53 -2.53 19.29 -6.95
C ASP A 53 -3.63 20.35 -6.89
N LYS A 54 -3.91 20.96 -8.05
CA LYS A 54 -4.96 21.97 -8.21
C LYS A 54 -6.27 21.40 -8.77
N ARG A 55 -6.29 20.12 -9.13
CA ARG A 55 -7.44 19.45 -9.75
C ARG A 55 -7.67 18.11 -9.06
N LEU A 56 -8.91 17.88 -8.62
CA LEU A 56 -9.29 16.67 -7.93
C LEU A 56 -9.04 15.41 -8.77
N SER A 57 -9.31 15.45 -10.08
CA SER A 57 -9.07 14.34 -11.00
C SER A 57 -7.60 13.89 -11.02
N ARG A 58 -6.66 14.79 -10.74
CA ARG A 58 -5.24 14.44 -10.65
C ARG A 58 -4.91 13.73 -9.36
N SER A 59 -5.44 14.22 -8.24
CA SER A 59 -5.30 13.55 -6.96
C SER A 59 -5.86 12.12 -7.06
N THR A 60 -7.05 11.95 -7.67
CA THR A 60 -7.64 10.63 -7.93
C THR A 60 -6.74 9.74 -8.77
N LEU A 61 -6.21 10.27 -9.90
CA LEU A 61 -5.28 9.52 -10.75
C LEU A 61 -3.97 9.18 -10.01
N ALA A 62 -3.46 10.08 -9.19
CA ALA A 62 -2.27 9.80 -8.37
C ALA A 62 -2.51 8.58 -7.46
N GLY A 63 -3.67 8.49 -6.79
CA GLY A 63 -4.05 7.33 -5.98
C GLY A 63 -4.12 6.03 -6.79
N ALA A 64 -4.73 6.07 -7.97
CA ALA A 64 -4.82 4.91 -8.85
C ALA A 64 -3.43 4.43 -9.30
N PHE A 65 -2.57 5.33 -9.80
CA PHE A 65 -1.23 5.00 -10.27
C PHE A 65 -0.30 4.53 -9.14
N TRP A 66 -0.43 5.09 -7.94
CA TRP A 66 0.26 4.56 -6.77
C TRP A 66 -0.24 3.15 -6.46
N GLY A 67 -1.55 2.95 -6.34
CA GLY A 67 -2.14 1.63 -6.05
C GLY A 67 -1.71 0.58 -7.06
N ILE A 68 -1.61 0.92 -8.35
CA ILE A 68 -1.11 0.02 -9.41
C ILE A 68 0.37 -0.34 -9.14
N GLY A 69 1.23 0.64 -8.88
CA GLY A 69 2.65 0.39 -8.58
C GLY A 69 2.81 -0.48 -7.33
N HIS A 70 2.08 -0.18 -6.28
CA HIS A 70 2.05 -0.92 -5.02
C HIS A 70 1.59 -2.37 -5.24
N THR A 71 0.45 -2.57 -5.90
CA THR A 71 -0.11 -3.90 -6.18
C THR A 71 0.80 -4.73 -7.08
N ALA A 72 1.40 -4.13 -8.10
CA ALA A 72 2.35 -4.82 -8.97
C ALA A 72 3.55 -5.37 -8.17
N THR A 73 4.07 -4.58 -7.25
CA THR A 73 5.17 -4.99 -6.38
C THR A 73 4.74 -6.08 -5.40
N LEU A 74 3.60 -5.91 -4.72
CA LEU A 74 3.04 -6.93 -3.84
C LEU A 74 2.84 -8.25 -4.57
N PHE A 75 2.37 -8.21 -5.81
CA PHE A 75 2.15 -9.41 -6.61
C PHE A 75 3.46 -10.10 -6.95
N VAL A 76 4.44 -9.38 -7.49
CA VAL A 76 5.73 -9.94 -7.89
C VAL A 76 6.48 -10.49 -6.68
N PHE A 77 6.65 -9.69 -5.63
CA PHE A 77 7.37 -10.10 -4.43
C PHE A 77 6.59 -11.12 -3.61
N GLY A 78 5.26 -10.99 -3.54
CA GLY A 78 4.43 -11.96 -2.86
C GLY A 78 4.53 -13.36 -3.47
N ILE A 79 4.46 -13.46 -4.80
CA ILE A 79 4.67 -14.74 -5.48
C ILE A 79 6.08 -15.26 -5.28
N LEU A 80 7.09 -14.39 -5.35
CA LEU A 80 8.49 -14.78 -5.12
C LEU A 80 8.68 -15.36 -3.71
N ILE A 81 8.12 -14.74 -2.67
CA ILE A 81 8.20 -15.23 -1.29
C ILE A 81 7.49 -16.58 -1.15
N VAL A 82 6.32 -16.75 -1.77
CA VAL A 82 5.59 -18.02 -1.76
C VAL A 82 6.43 -19.13 -2.41
N LEU A 83 7.07 -18.84 -3.54
CA LEU A 83 7.93 -19.81 -4.24
C LEU A 83 9.19 -20.16 -3.43
N LEU A 84 9.74 -19.22 -2.69
CA LEU A 84 10.87 -19.39 -1.78
C LEU A 84 10.46 -19.99 -0.42
N LYS A 85 9.21 -20.47 -0.27
CA LYS A 85 8.67 -21.06 0.96
C LYS A 85 8.67 -20.12 2.19
N GLY A 86 8.61 -18.83 1.94
CA GLY A 86 8.50 -17.84 3.02
C GLY A 86 9.80 -17.56 3.79
N GLU A 87 10.94 -18.03 3.34
CA GLU A 87 12.24 -17.85 4.01
C GLU A 87 12.88 -16.47 3.74
N LEU A 88 12.12 -15.38 3.94
CA LEU A 88 12.74 -14.05 3.99
C LEU A 88 13.18 -13.78 5.42
N ALA A 89 14.49 -13.58 5.60
CA ALA A 89 15.00 -13.18 6.90
C ALA A 89 14.43 -11.80 7.29
N ASP A 90 13.98 -11.66 8.55
CA ASP A 90 13.35 -10.45 9.10
C ASP A 90 14.15 -9.17 8.83
N LYS A 91 15.48 -9.27 8.81
CA LYS A 91 16.38 -8.15 8.50
C LYS A 91 16.10 -7.51 7.13
N TRP A 92 15.72 -8.28 6.12
CA TRP A 92 15.42 -7.74 4.79
C TRP A 92 14.06 -7.04 4.78
N VAL A 93 13.05 -7.65 5.42
CA VAL A 93 11.71 -7.06 5.55
C VAL A 93 11.80 -5.72 6.25
N MET A 94 12.41 -5.69 7.44
CA MET A 94 12.59 -4.47 8.22
C MET A 94 13.45 -3.42 7.51
N SER A 95 14.42 -3.84 6.68
CA SER A 95 15.20 -2.89 5.86
C SER A 95 14.35 -2.21 4.79
N LEU A 96 13.43 -2.93 4.16
CA LEU A 96 12.49 -2.36 3.19
C LEU A 96 11.51 -1.38 3.86
N GLU A 97 11.00 -1.71 5.03
CA GLU A 97 10.16 -0.82 5.83
C GLU A 97 10.92 0.44 6.25
N PHE A 98 12.19 0.32 6.62
CA PHE A 98 13.05 1.46 6.94
C PHE A 98 13.22 2.42 5.74
N ILE A 99 13.32 1.88 4.51
CA ILE A 99 13.34 2.68 3.28
C ILE A 99 12.06 3.50 3.11
N VAL A 100 10.89 2.96 3.49
CA VAL A 100 9.64 3.73 3.49
C VAL A 100 9.71 4.90 4.47
N GLY A 101 10.29 4.70 5.64
CA GLY A 101 10.55 5.79 6.59
C GLY A 101 11.41 6.91 5.97
N ILE A 102 12.50 6.55 5.29
CA ILE A 102 13.36 7.51 4.57
C ILE A 102 12.55 8.25 3.50
N MET A 103 11.71 7.54 2.74
CA MET A 103 10.86 8.13 1.71
C MET A 103 9.89 9.16 2.30
N LEU A 104 9.27 8.87 3.44
CA LEU A 104 8.35 9.79 4.13
C LEU A 104 9.08 11.05 4.63
N VAL A 105 10.27 10.91 5.18
CA VAL A 105 11.14 12.04 5.57
C VAL A 105 11.49 12.90 4.36
N TYR A 106 11.87 12.28 3.24
CA TYR A 106 12.19 12.98 2.00
C TYR A 106 10.98 13.76 1.44
N LEU A 107 9.80 13.13 1.37
CA LEU A 107 8.58 13.76 0.88
C LEU A 107 8.15 14.91 1.78
N GLY A 108 8.22 14.71 3.10
CA GLY A 108 7.91 15.72 4.10
C GLY A 108 8.84 16.93 4.00
N SER A 109 10.15 16.70 3.97
CA SER A 109 11.18 17.74 3.81
C SER A 109 10.96 18.56 2.55
N LYS A 110 10.65 17.90 1.43
CA LYS A 110 10.38 18.58 0.15
C LYS A 110 9.16 19.50 0.22
N ASN A 111 8.13 19.14 0.98
CA ASN A 111 6.96 19.98 1.18
C ASN A 111 7.25 21.16 2.12
N LEU A 112 8.05 20.94 3.15
CA LEU A 112 8.47 22.01 4.08
C LEU A 112 9.32 23.07 3.38
N LEU A 113 10.28 22.65 2.56
CA LEU A 113 11.21 23.53 1.85
C LEU A 113 10.56 24.24 0.66
N PHE A 114 9.49 23.68 0.10
CA PHE A 114 8.84 24.16 -1.12
C PHE A 114 8.42 25.61 -1.07
N TYR A 115 7.92 26.11 0.06
CA TYR A 115 7.48 27.49 0.24
C TYR A 115 8.48 28.40 0.94
N THR A 116 9.71 27.95 1.19
CA THR A 116 10.74 28.76 1.84
C THR A 116 11.39 29.74 0.84
N ASN A 117 11.38 29.42 -0.44
CA ASN A 117 11.93 30.25 -1.49
C ASN A 117 10.92 31.31 -1.94
N ARG A 118 11.14 32.60 -1.57
CA ARG A 118 10.24 33.74 -1.82
C ARG A 118 9.95 34.02 -3.31
N ASN A 119 10.74 33.50 -4.23
CA ASN A 119 10.66 33.77 -5.68
C ASN A 119 9.96 32.69 -6.51
N VAL A 120 9.40 31.66 -5.87
CA VAL A 120 8.70 30.61 -6.63
C VAL A 120 7.30 31.09 -6.94
N LYS A 121 7.11 31.63 -8.16
CA LYS A 121 5.78 31.65 -8.83
C LYS A 121 5.17 30.30 -8.60
N GLN A 122 3.90 30.22 -8.17
CA GLN A 122 3.20 28.95 -7.89
C GLN A 122 3.62 27.90 -8.94
N PRO A 123 4.34 26.84 -8.57
CA PRO A 123 4.80 25.89 -9.56
C PRO A 123 3.58 25.23 -10.17
N THR A 124 3.53 25.25 -11.48
CA THR A 124 2.68 24.39 -12.30
C THR A 124 3.28 22.98 -12.30
N GLU A 125 3.92 22.55 -11.20
CA GLU A 125 4.43 21.18 -11.14
C GLU A 125 3.23 20.24 -11.05
N ARG A 126 2.92 19.69 -12.20
CA ARG A 126 2.00 18.58 -12.31
C ARG A 126 2.59 17.41 -11.54
N THR A 127 1.87 16.83 -10.60
CA THR A 127 2.24 15.56 -10.00
C THR A 127 2.53 14.57 -11.12
N SER A 128 3.78 14.15 -11.26
CA SER A 128 4.17 13.19 -12.28
C SER A 128 3.65 11.81 -11.90
N LEU A 129 2.74 11.25 -12.70
CA LEU A 129 2.17 9.92 -12.45
C LEU A 129 3.25 8.84 -12.37
N ILE A 130 4.33 8.97 -13.18
CA ILE A 130 5.48 8.05 -13.12
C ILE A 130 6.14 8.09 -11.74
N LYS A 131 6.39 9.29 -11.18
CA LYS A 131 6.98 9.41 -9.84
C LYS A 131 6.07 8.79 -8.78
N VAL A 132 4.77 8.99 -8.89
CA VAL A 132 3.78 8.41 -7.97
C VAL A 132 3.77 6.89 -8.05
N THR A 133 3.82 6.33 -9.26
CA THR A 133 3.93 4.87 -9.46
C THR A 133 5.22 4.32 -8.85
N LEU A 134 6.36 5.00 -9.03
CA LEU A 134 7.64 4.60 -8.43
C LEU A 134 7.58 4.62 -6.89
N ILE A 135 6.92 5.62 -6.31
CA ILE A 135 6.69 5.68 -4.86
C ILE A 135 5.80 4.51 -4.42
N GLY A 136 4.77 4.18 -5.19
CA GLY A 136 3.92 3.01 -4.96
C GLY A 136 4.71 1.69 -5.00
N ILE A 137 5.62 1.54 -5.96
CA ILE A 137 6.51 0.37 -6.08
C ILE A 137 7.38 0.23 -4.82
N ILE A 138 8.03 1.30 -4.39
CA ILE A 138 8.88 1.30 -3.18
C ILE A 138 8.04 0.94 -1.95
N HIS A 139 6.85 1.51 -1.83
CA HIS A 139 5.95 1.26 -0.71
C HIS A 139 5.45 -0.18 -0.68
N GLY A 140 5.11 -0.75 -1.85
CA GLY A 140 4.69 -2.14 -1.98
C GLY A 140 5.76 -3.16 -1.58
N LEU A 141 7.05 -2.81 -1.71
CA LEU A 141 8.15 -3.67 -1.26
C LEU A 141 8.11 -3.91 0.26
N ALA A 142 7.80 -2.88 1.04
CA ALA A 142 7.78 -2.96 2.49
C ALA A 142 6.58 -3.77 3.02
N GLY A 143 5.38 -3.56 2.45
CA GLY A 143 4.16 -4.24 2.89
C GLY A 143 4.03 -5.71 2.48
N SER A 144 4.92 -6.21 1.62
CA SER A 144 4.77 -7.53 0.99
C SER A 144 4.87 -8.71 1.97
N ALA A 145 5.74 -8.66 2.97
CA ALA A 145 6.01 -9.79 3.85
C ALA A 145 4.84 -10.14 4.78
N ALA A 146 4.25 -9.16 5.46
CA ALA A 146 3.11 -9.40 6.35
C ALA A 146 1.89 -9.94 5.58
N MET A 147 1.66 -9.43 4.37
CA MET A 147 0.59 -9.89 3.48
C MET A 147 0.80 -11.33 3.01
N VAL A 148 2.04 -11.71 2.67
CA VAL A 148 2.34 -13.07 2.25
C VAL A 148 2.17 -14.05 3.39
N LEU A 149 2.62 -13.72 4.60
CA LEU A 149 2.42 -14.55 5.79
C LEU A 149 0.92 -14.80 6.05
N LEU A 150 0.10 -13.76 5.98
CA LEU A 150 -1.35 -13.88 6.10
C LEU A 150 -1.93 -14.78 4.99
N THR A 151 -1.47 -14.63 3.76
CA THR A 151 -1.93 -15.42 2.62
C THR A 151 -1.55 -16.89 2.78
N MET A 152 -0.32 -17.19 3.19
CA MET A 152 0.17 -18.56 3.38
C MET A 152 -0.58 -19.29 4.51
N SER A 153 -1.10 -18.57 5.51
CA SER A 153 -1.92 -19.15 6.58
C SER A 153 -3.35 -19.49 6.15
N THR A 154 -3.83 -18.91 5.04
CA THR A 154 -5.24 -19.02 4.60
C THR A 154 -5.43 -19.84 3.33
N VAL A 155 -4.38 -20.06 2.54
CA VAL A 155 -4.46 -20.68 1.19
C VAL A 155 -3.35 -21.70 0.99
N SER A 156 -3.67 -22.83 0.37
CA SER A 156 -2.77 -23.98 0.28
C SER A 156 -2.04 -24.11 -1.07
N THR A 157 -2.45 -23.38 -2.12
CA THR A 157 -1.85 -23.49 -3.46
C THR A 157 -1.31 -22.16 -3.96
N VAL A 158 -0.23 -22.18 -4.74
CA VAL A 158 0.36 -20.97 -5.36
C VAL A 158 -0.65 -20.18 -6.18
N TRP A 159 -1.54 -20.87 -6.91
CA TRP A 159 -2.59 -20.23 -7.70
C TRP A 159 -3.61 -19.49 -6.84
N GLN A 160 -4.04 -20.08 -5.75
CA GLN A 160 -4.93 -19.44 -4.81
C GLN A 160 -4.28 -18.22 -4.13
N CYS A 161 -2.98 -18.32 -3.78
CA CYS A 161 -2.20 -17.20 -3.28
C CYS A 161 -2.15 -16.05 -4.31
N ALA A 162 -1.88 -16.37 -5.58
CA ALA A 162 -1.85 -15.38 -6.65
C ALA A 162 -3.18 -14.63 -6.79
N LEU A 163 -4.30 -15.37 -6.80
CA LEU A 163 -5.64 -14.78 -6.86
C LEU A 163 -5.93 -13.92 -5.64
N TYR A 164 -5.57 -14.38 -4.44
CA TYR A 164 -5.76 -13.61 -3.22
C TYR A 164 -4.99 -12.28 -3.27
N ILE A 165 -3.71 -12.30 -3.64
CA ILE A 165 -2.88 -11.09 -3.75
C ILE A 165 -3.44 -10.13 -4.80
N LEU A 166 -3.94 -10.64 -5.94
CA LEU A 166 -4.58 -9.82 -6.97
C LEU A 166 -5.86 -9.15 -6.45
N VAL A 167 -6.74 -9.91 -5.80
CA VAL A 167 -8.01 -9.38 -5.25
C VAL A 167 -7.74 -8.37 -4.14
N PHE A 168 -6.78 -8.65 -3.26
CA PHE A 168 -6.30 -7.70 -2.26
C PHE A 168 -5.76 -6.43 -2.92
N GLY A 169 -4.94 -6.56 -3.95
CA GLY A 169 -4.38 -5.44 -4.70
C GLY A 169 -5.45 -4.59 -5.38
N ILE A 170 -6.51 -5.21 -5.94
CA ILE A 170 -7.67 -4.50 -6.47
C ILE A 170 -8.34 -3.69 -5.35
N GLY A 171 -8.54 -4.28 -4.17
CA GLY A 171 -9.05 -3.59 -3.00
C GLY A 171 -8.19 -2.39 -2.61
N THR A 172 -6.88 -2.55 -2.61
CA THR A 172 -5.91 -1.48 -2.33
C THR A 172 -6.01 -0.34 -3.36
N ILE A 173 -6.09 -0.67 -4.67
CA ILE A 173 -6.25 0.35 -5.73
C ILE A 173 -7.56 1.13 -5.53
N ILE A 174 -8.67 0.44 -5.27
CA ILE A 174 -9.98 1.08 -5.03
C ILE A 174 -9.90 1.98 -3.79
N GLY A 175 -9.35 1.49 -2.71
CA GLY A 175 -9.17 2.26 -1.48
C GLY A 175 -8.29 3.49 -1.73
N MET A 176 -7.13 3.34 -2.36
CA MET A 176 -6.23 4.44 -2.68
C MET A 176 -6.90 5.49 -3.58
N LEU A 177 -7.68 5.09 -4.57
CA LEU A 177 -8.43 5.99 -5.43
C LEU A 177 -9.44 6.82 -4.62
N ILE A 178 -10.22 6.18 -3.77
CA ILE A 178 -11.25 6.82 -2.93
C ILE A 178 -10.59 7.78 -1.94
N PHE A 179 -9.64 7.28 -1.13
CA PHE A 179 -9.04 8.06 -0.05
C PHE A 179 -8.16 9.20 -0.58
N THR A 180 -7.43 8.98 -1.67
CA THR A 180 -6.66 10.06 -2.30
C THR A 180 -7.56 11.16 -2.84
N THR A 181 -8.74 10.80 -3.35
CA THR A 181 -9.75 11.78 -3.77
C THR A 181 -10.25 12.59 -2.58
N ILE A 182 -10.63 11.93 -1.49
CA ILE A 182 -11.12 12.60 -0.27
C ILE A 182 -10.04 13.53 0.31
N ILE A 183 -8.81 13.04 0.45
CA ILE A 183 -7.68 13.82 0.98
C ILE A 183 -7.32 14.98 0.05
N GLY A 184 -7.48 14.81 -1.27
CA GLY A 184 -7.24 15.86 -2.26
C GLY A 184 -8.20 17.05 -2.17
N ILE A 185 -9.42 16.85 -1.66
CA ILE A 185 -10.45 17.89 -1.56
C ILE A 185 -9.94 19.16 -0.86
N PRO A 186 -9.45 19.13 0.40
CA PRO A 186 -9.00 20.33 1.10
C PRO A 186 -7.84 21.03 0.37
N PHE A 187 -6.95 20.30 -0.26
CA PHE A 187 -5.82 20.89 -1.00
C PHE A 187 -6.28 21.59 -2.26
N VAL A 188 -7.22 21.01 -3.02
CA VAL A 188 -7.79 21.62 -4.21
C VAL A 188 -8.59 22.89 -3.84
N TYR A 189 -9.40 22.84 -2.79
CA TYR A 189 -10.16 24.03 -2.34
C TYR A 189 -9.22 25.13 -1.83
N SER A 190 -8.18 24.77 -1.07
CA SER A 190 -7.21 25.75 -0.56
C SER A 190 -6.35 26.38 -1.65
N SER A 191 -6.26 25.75 -2.83
CA SER A 191 -5.44 26.26 -3.95
C SER A 191 -5.85 27.66 -4.43
N LYS A 192 -7.08 28.11 -4.08
CA LYS A 192 -7.58 29.46 -4.34
C LYS A 192 -6.94 30.53 -3.44
N SER A 193 -6.40 30.14 -2.27
CA SER A 193 -5.75 31.04 -1.31
C SER A 193 -4.31 30.59 -1.09
N ILE A 194 -3.34 31.43 -1.44
CA ILE A 194 -1.92 31.14 -1.29
C ILE A 194 -1.56 30.83 0.17
N THR A 195 -2.10 31.59 1.11
CA THR A 195 -1.79 31.45 2.54
C THR A 195 -2.32 30.13 3.09
N THR A 196 -3.59 29.80 2.80
CA THR A 196 -4.23 28.56 3.28
C THR A 196 -3.56 27.33 2.66
N ASN A 197 -3.27 27.36 1.36
CA ASN A 197 -2.59 26.27 0.68
C ASN A 197 -1.19 26.05 1.26
N LYS A 198 -0.42 27.12 1.48
CA LYS A 198 0.90 27.08 2.11
C LYS A 198 0.85 26.43 3.50
N LEU A 199 -0.14 26.77 4.30
CA LEU A 199 -0.32 26.22 5.65
C LEU A 199 -0.60 24.72 5.57
N LEU A 200 -1.55 24.29 4.72
CA LEU A 200 -1.91 22.88 4.57
C LEU A 200 -0.77 22.03 4.01
N VAL A 201 -0.05 22.54 2.99
CA VAL A 201 1.11 21.81 2.42
C VAL A 201 2.22 21.65 3.46
N ARG A 202 2.50 22.71 4.25
CA ARG A 202 3.49 22.62 5.32
C ARG A 202 3.05 21.68 6.43
N PHE A 203 1.79 21.73 6.82
CA PHE A 203 1.24 20.82 7.82
C PHE A 203 1.39 19.37 7.38
N ALA A 204 0.95 19.02 6.15
CA ALA A 204 1.14 17.68 5.60
C ALA A 204 2.62 17.27 5.54
N GLY A 205 3.50 18.21 5.16
CA GLY A 205 4.95 17.99 5.15
C GLY A 205 5.53 17.74 6.54
N SER A 206 5.09 18.51 7.56
CA SER A 206 5.54 18.33 8.95
C SER A 206 5.10 16.98 9.52
N VAL A 207 3.85 16.59 9.27
CA VAL A 207 3.32 15.30 9.71
C VAL A 207 4.11 14.16 9.06
N SER A 208 4.36 14.24 7.74
CA SER A 208 5.12 13.20 7.03
C SER A 208 6.57 13.11 7.52
N PHE A 209 7.23 14.25 7.75
CA PHE A 209 8.58 14.28 8.29
C PHE A 209 8.64 13.65 9.68
N ALA A 210 7.78 14.09 10.60
CA ALA A 210 7.75 13.60 11.97
C ALA A 210 7.42 12.11 12.04
N PHE A 211 6.42 11.67 11.27
CA PHE A 211 6.05 10.26 11.22
C PHE A 211 7.16 9.41 10.59
N GLY A 212 7.81 9.87 9.52
CA GLY A 212 8.92 9.15 8.90
C GLY A 212 10.10 8.97 9.87
N VAL A 213 10.45 10.00 10.65
CA VAL A 213 11.49 9.91 11.71
C VAL A 213 11.07 8.92 12.79
N TYR A 214 9.82 9.00 13.26
CA TYR A 214 9.28 8.06 14.24
C TYR A 214 9.31 6.62 13.72
N TYR A 215 8.89 6.41 12.47
CA TYR A 215 8.86 5.09 11.84
C TYR A 215 10.26 4.48 11.71
N MET A 216 11.24 5.29 11.28
CA MET A 216 12.65 4.86 11.23
C MET A 216 13.21 4.54 12.63
N TYR A 217 12.85 5.32 13.66
CA TYR A 217 13.25 5.05 15.02
C TYR A 217 12.65 3.74 15.53
N SER A 218 11.35 3.51 15.30
CA SER A 218 10.67 2.29 15.68
C SER A 218 11.34 1.06 15.07
N ILE A 219 11.50 1.02 13.76
CA ILE A 219 12.09 -0.12 13.05
C ILE A 219 13.57 -0.29 13.37
N GLY A 220 14.33 0.82 13.37
CA GLY A 220 15.78 0.77 13.55
C GLY A 220 16.19 0.34 14.96
N ILE A 221 15.53 0.89 15.98
CA ILE A 221 15.95 0.76 17.38
C ILE A 221 15.00 -0.16 18.15
N THR A 222 13.69 0.11 18.14
CA THR A 222 12.72 -0.61 18.95
C THR A 222 12.55 -2.04 18.45
N ASP A 223 12.34 -2.23 17.15
CA ASP A 223 12.17 -3.55 16.53
C ASP A 223 13.52 -4.24 16.27
N GLY A 224 14.63 -3.48 16.37
CA GLY A 224 15.96 -4.03 16.46
C GLY A 224 16.64 -4.30 15.12
N LEU A 225 16.26 -3.64 14.02
CA LEU A 225 16.88 -3.79 12.70
C LEU A 225 18.40 -3.67 12.78
N PHE A 226 18.92 -2.65 13.47
CA PHE A 226 20.38 -2.44 13.58
C PHE A 226 21.08 -3.55 14.34
N LYS A 227 20.40 -4.18 15.32
CA LYS A 227 20.95 -5.35 16.04
C LYS A 227 21.03 -6.59 15.13
N LEU A 228 20.08 -6.75 14.18
CA LEU A 228 20.09 -7.86 13.23
C LEU A 228 21.19 -7.74 12.17
N TRP A 229 21.68 -6.53 11.90
CA TRP A 229 22.78 -6.31 10.96
C TRP A 229 24.17 -6.38 11.60
N ILE A 230 24.27 -6.15 12.93
CA ILE A 230 25.55 -6.17 13.66
C ILE A 230 25.93 -7.58 14.13
N LYS A 231 24.95 -8.51 14.18
CA LYS A 231 25.20 -9.93 14.44
C LYS A 231 25.58 -10.68 13.18
#